data_a18a967df8f44abb1ca6672fb6648d02
#
_entry.id   a18a967df8f44abb1ca6672fb6648d02
#
_cell.length_a   1.000
_cell.length_b   1.000
_cell.length_c   1.000
_cell.angle_alpha   90.00
_cell.angle_beta   90.00
_cell.angle_gamma   90.00
#
_symmetry.space_group_name_H-M   'P 1'
#
loop_
_entity.id
_entity.type
_entity.pdbx_description
1 polymer ?
#
loop_
_entity_poly.entity_id
_entity_poly.type
_entity_poly.pdbx_seq_one_letter_code
_entity_poly.pdbx_strand_id
1 'polypeptide(L)'
;MISWNRIKHFTRDEFQDPLHGPESGDLINGEFLFMIVRLRIDTGWQIAIHWKVGGAVDVDGSHGHAKKSYHLKDQGCKAIDFHFLTDAPINQQFWEIAHAGFTGIGFYPQQNVPGWHIDNRPREESFIWKFVNGKYDYFLS
;
A
#
# COMPACT_ATOMS: atom_id res chain seq x y z
N MET A 1 17.24 -2.88 -10.31
CA MET A 1 17.43 -2.39 -8.92
C MET A 1 16.97 -0.93 -8.84
N ILE A 2 16.31 -0.58 -7.75
CA ILE A 2 15.76 0.77 -7.56
C ILE A 2 16.89 1.74 -7.18
N SER A 3 16.96 2.86 -7.87
CA SER A 3 17.87 3.96 -7.53
C SER A 3 17.20 4.91 -6.54
N TRP A 4 17.26 4.58 -5.27
CA TRP A 4 16.54 5.31 -4.22
C TRP A 4 16.89 6.79 -4.12
N ASN A 5 18.12 7.17 -4.47
CA ASN A 5 18.51 8.59 -4.50
C ASN A 5 17.79 9.41 -5.57
N ARG A 6 17.11 8.76 -6.50
CA ARG A 6 16.29 9.39 -7.55
C ARG A 6 14.78 9.36 -7.21
N ILE A 7 14.39 8.67 -6.16
CA ILE A 7 12.99 8.57 -5.73
C ILE A 7 12.67 9.78 -4.84
N LYS A 8 11.64 10.54 -5.23
CA LYS A 8 11.19 11.68 -4.44
C LYS A 8 10.24 11.24 -3.34
N HIS A 9 10.33 11.92 -2.20
CA HIS A 9 9.39 11.80 -1.06
C HIS A 9 9.47 10.51 -0.27
N PHE A 10 10.17 9.49 -0.74
CA PHE A 10 10.25 8.19 -0.06
C PHE A 10 11.70 7.71 0.03
N THR A 11 11.97 6.93 1.07
CA THR A 11 13.24 6.22 1.25
C THR A 11 13.00 4.72 1.24
N ARG A 12 14.05 3.95 0.98
CA ARG A 12 14.01 2.49 1.00
C ARG A 12 13.44 1.95 2.31
N ASP A 13 13.81 2.57 3.42
CA ASP A 13 13.43 2.11 4.76
C ASP A 13 11.91 2.12 4.98
N GLU A 14 11.17 2.98 4.28
CA GLU A 14 9.72 3.06 4.40
C GLU A 14 8.99 1.87 3.77
N PHE A 15 9.69 1.05 2.99
CA PHE A 15 9.12 -0.13 2.32
C PHE A 15 9.66 -1.43 2.89
N GLN A 16 10.52 -1.37 3.89
CA GLN A 16 11.17 -2.56 4.42
C GLN A 16 10.21 -3.51 5.14
N ASP A 17 10.61 -4.78 5.14
CA ASP A 17 10.11 -5.77 6.08
C ASP A 17 10.90 -5.60 7.39
N PRO A 18 10.24 -5.22 8.51
CA PRO A 18 10.97 -4.92 9.75
C PRO A 18 11.71 -6.12 10.34
N LEU A 19 11.37 -7.35 9.93
CA LEU A 19 12.05 -8.56 10.38
C LEU A 19 13.28 -8.89 9.52
N HIS A 20 13.44 -8.24 8.36
CA HIS A 20 14.50 -8.54 7.38
C HIS A 20 15.45 -7.35 7.11
N GLY A 21 15.14 -6.18 7.65
CA GLY A 21 16.00 -5.01 7.56
C GLY A 21 15.78 -4.12 6.32
N PRO A 22 16.48 -2.98 6.27
CA PRO A 22 16.26 -1.96 5.24
C PRO A 22 16.44 -2.45 3.80
N GLU A 23 17.33 -3.41 3.57
CA GLU A 23 17.61 -3.95 2.24
C GLU A 23 16.36 -4.61 1.63
N SER A 24 15.45 -5.11 2.46
CA SER A 24 14.23 -5.72 1.97
C SER A 24 13.31 -4.73 1.25
N GLY A 25 13.48 -3.42 1.51
CA GLY A 25 12.76 -2.38 0.77
C GLY A 25 13.04 -2.39 -0.73
N ASP A 26 14.18 -2.91 -1.15
CA ASP A 26 14.51 -3.06 -2.57
C ASP A 26 13.60 -4.06 -3.31
N LEU A 27 12.88 -4.89 -2.58
CA LEU A 27 11.96 -5.87 -3.16
C LEU A 27 10.65 -5.26 -3.64
N ILE A 28 10.34 -4.01 -3.25
CA ILE A 28 9.11 -3.36 -3.71
C ILE A 28 9.08 -3.33 -5.24
N ASN A 29 7.93 -3.63 -5.82
CA ASN A 29 7.75 -3.58 -7.27
C ASN A 29 7.97 -2.16 -7.79
N GLY A 30 8.82 -2.00 -8.81
CA GLY A 30 9.20 -0.68 -9.31
C GLY A 30 8.06 0.10 -9.94
N GLU A 31 7.20 -0.55 -10.71
CA GLU A 31 6.02 0.09 -11.30
C GLU A 31 5.04 0.55 -10.22
N PHE A 32 4.82 -0.29 -9.22
CA PHE A 32 3.96 0.04 -8.07
C PHE A 32 4.53 1.23 -7.29
N LEU A 33 5.83 1.23 -7.02
CA LEU A 33 6.51 2.36 -6.36
C LEU A 33 6.33 3.65 -7.14
N PHE A 34 6.47 3.59 -8.46
CA PHE A 34 6.26 4.76 -9.33
C PHE A 34 4.85 5.33 -9.16
N MET A 35 3.85 4.48 -9.08
CA MET A 35 2.45 4.91 -8.87
C MET A 35 2.24 5.54 -7.50
N ILE A 36 2.91 5.04 -6.46
CA ILE A 36 2.85 5.62 -5.12
C ILE A 36 3.48 7.03 -5.12
N VAL A 37 4.61 7.19 -5.77
CA VAL A 37 5.27 8.50 -5.92
C VAL A 37 4.36 9.48 -6.64
N ARG A 38 3.70 9.03 -7.72
CA ARG A 38 2.74 9.86 -8.46
C ARG A 38 1.56 10.26 -7.58
N LEU A 39 1.01 9.34 -6.82
CA LEU A 39 -0.08 9.63 -5.88
C LEU A 39 0.34 10.71 -4.87
N ARG A 40 1.53 10.57 -4.31
CA ARG A 40 2.08 11.56 -3.38
C ARG A 40 2.24 12.95 -4.02
N ILE A 41 2.74 13.00 -5.25
CA ILE A 41 2.93 14.26 -5.97
C ILE A 41 1.59 14.88 -6.35
N ASP A 42 0.68 14.11 -6.92
CA ASP A 42 -0.60 14.60 -7.44
C ASP A 42 -1.51 15.12 -6.32
N THR A 43 -1.50 14.47 -5.16
CA THR A 43 -2.32 14.91 -4.02
C THR A 43 -1.66 16.03 -3.22
N GLY A 44 -0.34 16.09 -3.19
CA GLY A 44 0.40 16.93 -2.26
C GLY A 44 0.34 16.47 -0.81
N TRP A 45 -0.33 15.35 -0.52
CA TRP A 45 -0.49 14.81 0.83
C TRP A 45 0.63 13.86 1.16
N GLN A 46 1.19 13.97 2.37
CA GLN A 46 2.15 12.99 2.86
C GLN A 46 1.49 11.62 3.02
N ILE A 47 2.24 10.58 2.68
CA ILE A 47 1.82 9.19 2.81
C ILE A 47 2.67 8.53 3.89
N ALA A 48 2.02 8.06 4.95
CA ALA A 48 2.67 7.34 6.04
C ALA A 48 2.44 5.83 5.85
N ILE A 49 3.47 5.13 5.41
CA ILE A 49 3.39 3.68 5.16
C ILE A 49 3.52 2.93 6.49
N HIS A 50 2.66 1.94 6.70
CA HIS A 50 2.60 1.16 7.94
C HIS A 50 3.62 0.02 7.95
N TRP A 51 4.84 0.28 7.52
CA TRP A 51 5.87 -0.74 7.36
C TRP A 51 6.30 -1.39 8.69
N LYS A 52 6.25 -0.65 9.80
CA LYS A 52 6.66 -1.16 11.12
C LYS A 52 5.80 -2.31 11.62
N VAL A 53 4.57 -2.39 11.14
CA VAL A 53 3.62 -3.47 11.48
C VAL A 53 3.40 -4.43 10.31
N GLY A 54 4.31 -4.45 9.34
CA GLY A 54 4.27 -5.37 8.23
C GLY A 54 3.42 -4.91 7.04
N GLY A 55 3.10 -3.63 6.96
CA GLY A 55 2.24 -3.07 5.91
C GLY A 55 2.97 -2.64 4.63
N ALA A 56 4.15 -3.21 4.36
CA ALA A 56 4.90 -2.97 3.13
C ALA A 56 5.40 -4.30 2.57
N VAL A 57 6.70 -4.44 2.31
CA VAL A 57 7.28 -5.72 1.87
C VAL A 57 7.12 -6.77 2.97
N ASP A 58 6.67 -7.97 2.59
CA ASP A 58 6.62 -9.15 3.45
C ASP A 58 7.39 -10.28 2.76
N VAL A 59 8.59 -10.57 3.26
CA VAL A 59 9.51 -11.49 2.60
C VAL A 59 9.03 -12.93 2.67
N ASP A 60 8.47 -13.35 3.81
CA ASP A 60 8.21 -14.77 4.10
C ASP A 60 6.82 -15.07 4.68
N GLY A 61 5.94 -14.08 4.72
CA GLY A 61 4.59 -14.26 5.26
C GLY A 61 4.49 -14.17 6.77
N SER A 62 5.56 -13.80 7.47
CA SER A 62 5.59 -13.76 8.95
C SER A 62 4.76 -12.63 9.56
N HIS A 63 4.24 -11.71 8.75
CA HIS A 63 3.37 -10.62 9.22
C HIS A 63 1.88 -10.97 9.22
N GLY A 64 1.52 -12.24 9.02
CA GLY A 64 0.13 -12.68 9.08
C GLY A 64 -0.70 -12.42 7.83
N HIS A 65 -0.07 -12.05 6.72
CA HIS A 65 -0.76 -11.87 5.44
C HIS A 65 -1.30 -13.19 4.90
N ALA A 66 -2.42 -13.13 4.18
CA ALA A 66 -2.97 -14.28 3.48
C ALA A 66 -1.95 -14.82 2.45
N LYS A 67 -2.03 -16.11 2.15
CA LYS A 67 -1.08 -16.82 1.28
C LYS A 67 -0.91 -16.18 -0.10
N LYS A 68 -1.93 -15.51 -0.62
CA LYS A 68 -1.90 -14.83 -1.92
C LYS A 68 -1.85 -13.31 -1.81
N SER A 69 -1.53 -12.79 -0.65
CA SER A 69 -1.42 -11.35 -0.44
C SER A 69 -0.33 -10.74 -1.32
N TYR A 70 -0.62 -9.60 -1.93
CA TYR A 70 0.32 -8.90 -2.79
C TYR A 70 1.43 -8.16 -2.03
N HIS A 71 1.39 -8.16 -0.69
CA HIS A 71 2.54 -7.77 0.13
C HIS A 71 3.70 -8.76 0.00
N LEU A 72 3.39 -10.03 -0.24
CA LEU A 72 4.36 -11.11 -0.23
C LEU A 72 5.34 -11.02 -1.40
N LYS A 73 6.60 -11.38 -1.12
CA LYS A 73 7.64 -11.48 -2.14
C LYS A 73 7.22 -12.38 -3.30
N ASP A 74 6.60 -13.53 -2.99
CA ASP A 74 6.10 -14.49 -3.99
C ASP A 74 5.05 -13.89 -4.91
N GLN A 75 4.33 -12.86 -4.46
CA GLN A 75 3.30 -12.17 -5.24
C GLN A 75 3.81 -10.84 -5.82
N GLY A 76 5.10 -10.54 -5.67
CA GLY A 76 5.77 -9.44 -6.33
C GLY A 76 5.94 -8.16 -5.51
N CYS A 77 5.61 -8.14 -4.23
CA CYS A 77 5.71 -6.97 -3.36
C CYS A 77 5.06 -5.72 -3.98
N LYS A 78 3.80 -5.82 -4.30
CA LYS A 78 3.06 -4.74 -4.96
C LYS A 78 1.81 -4.34 -4.18
N ALA A 79 1.97 -4.23 -2.86
CA ALA A 79 0.94 -3.75 -1.95
C ALA A 79 1.57 -2.94 -0.81
N ILE A 80 0.85 -1.92 -0.34
CA ILE A 80 1.17 -1.22 0.91
C ILE A 80 -0.10 -0.90 1.67
N ASP A 81 0.04 -0.83 2.99
CA ASP A 81 -0.93 -0.25 3.89
C ASP A 81 -0.40 1.10 4.35
N PHE A 82 -1.25 2.12 4.34
CA PHE A 82 -0.83 3.48 4.64
C PHE A 82 -1.99 4.34 5.10
N HIS A 83 -1.68 5.55 5.56
CA HIS A 83 -2.67 6.61 5.70
C HIS A 83 -2.10 7.92 5.16
N PHE A 84 -2.98 8.80 4.71
CA PHE A 84 -2.59 10.16 4.36
C PHE A 84 -2.54 11.05 5.60
N LEU A 85 -1.55 11.95 5.66
CA LEU A 85 -1.50 13.02 6.64
C LEU A 85 -2.24 14.22 6.05
N THR A 86 -3.57 14.19 6.14
CA THR A 86 -4.45 15.21 5.57
C THR A 86 -5.78 15.27 6.32
N ASP A 87 -6.42 16.43 6.29
CA ASP A 87 -7.78 16.63 6.81
C ASP A 87 -8.85 16.39 5.74
N ALA A 88 -8.46 16.01 4.53
CA ALA A 88 -9.41 15.76 3.45
C ALA A 88 -10.40 14.65 3.82
N PRO A 89 -11.68 14.77 3.44
CA PRO A 89 -12.67 13.74 3.69
C PRO A 89 -12.29 12.40 3.03
N ILE A 90 -12.75 11.29 3.61
CA ILE A 90 -12.43 9.94 3.14
C ILE A 90 -12.85 9.73 1.68
N ASN A 91 -14.01 10.26 1.27
CA ASN A 91 -14.44 10.13 -0.12
C ASN A 91 -13.50 10.85 -1.10
N GLN A 92 -12.91 11.97 -0.70
CA GLN A 92 -11.92 12.66 -1.52
C GLN A 92 -10.62 11.85 -1.60
N GLN A 93 -10.18 11.29 -0.47
CA GLN A 93 -9.01 10.41 -0.44
C GLN A 93 -9.21 9.20 -1.37
N PHE A 94 -10.39 8.58 -1.28
CA PHE A 94 -10.75 7.44 -2.15
C PHE A 94 -10.64 7.81 -3.63
N TRP A 95 -11.18 8.95 -4.02
CA TRP A 95 -11.15 9.38 -5.43
C TRP A 95 -9.73 9.56 -5.95
N GLU A 96 -8.84 10.11 -5.13
CA GLU A 96 -7.44 10.28 -5.52
C GLU A 96 -6.77 8.92 -5.73
N ILE A 97 -7.02 7.96 -4.83
CA ILE A 97 -6.48 6.60 -4.95
C ILE A 97 -7.04 5.91 -6.20
N ALA A 98 -8.34 6.00 -6.41
CA ALA A 98 -9.00 5.36 -7.56
C ALA A 98 -8.49 5.91 -8.90
N HIS A 99 -8.31 7.23 -9.00
CA HIS A 99 -7.78 7.88 -10.21
C HIS A 99 -6.32 7.51 -10.48
N ALA A 100 -5.56 7.15 -9.45
CA ALA A 100 -4.17 6.74 -9.61
C ALA A 100 -4.03 5.39 -10.32
N GLY A 101 -5.11 4.59 -10.41
CA GLY A 101 -5.15 3.37 -11.20
C GLY A 101 -4.82 2.09 -10.43
N PHE A 102 -4.77 2.12 -9.10
CA PHE A 102 -4.59 0.89 -8.30
C PHE A 102 -5.79 -0.04 -8.48
N THR A 103 -5.51 -1.34 -8.59
CA THR A 103 -6.53 -2.36 -8.86
C THR A 103 -7.09 -3.01 -7.61
N GLY A 104 -6.34 -2.95 -6.50
CA GLY A 104 -6.84 -3.33 -5.18
C GLY A 104 -6.89 -2.10 -4.28
N ILE A 105 -8.05 -1.79 -3.70
CA ILE A 105 -8.22 -0.65 -2.81
C ILE A 105 -9.07 -1.10 -1.62
N GLY A 106 -8.48 -1.05 -0.43
CA GLY A 106 -9.15 -1.40 0.81
C GLY A 106 -9.16 -0.24 1.79
N PHE A 107 -10.28 -0.05 2.49
CA PHE A 107 -10.41 0.96 3.53
C PHE A 107 -10.61 0.29 4.89
N TYR A 108 -9.87 0.78 5.90
CA TYR A 108 -9.86 0.27 7.27
C TYR A 108 -10.24 1.39 8.25
N PRO A 109 -11.55 1.69 8.40
CA PRO A 109 -12.00 2.84 9.18
C PRO A 109 -11.83 2.68 10.68
N GLN A 110 -11.66 1.45 11.18
CA GLN A 110 -11.61 1.15 12.62
C GLN A 110 -10.19 1.10 13.20
N GLN A 111 -9.18 1.45 12.42
CA GLN A 111 -7.84 1.65 12.94
C GLN A 111 -7.80 2.97 13.74
N ASN A 112 -6.80 3.12 14.64
CA ASN A 112 -6.60 4.37 15.39
C ASN A 112 -6.52 5.58 14.46
N VAL A 113 -5.82 5.40 13.34
CA VAL A 113 -5.87 6.33 12.21
C VAL A 113 -6.48 5.56 11.05
N PRO A 114 -7.63 6.00 10.51
CA PRO A 114 -8.23 5.32 9.36
C PRO A 114 -7.23 5.18 8.23
N GLY A 115 -7.09 3.99 7.71
CA GLY A 115 -6.03 3.66 6.75
C GLY A 115 -6.52 2.99 5.50
N TRP A 116 -5.63 2.92 4.53
CA TRP A 116 -5.86 2.35 3.21
C TRP A 116 -4.90 1.18 2.97
N HIS A 117 -5.40 0.20 2.23
CA HIS A 117 -4.58 -0.77 1.51
C HIS A 117 -4.69 -0.47 0.02
N ILE A 118 -3.56 -0.47 -0.68
CA ILE A 118 -3.54 -0.39 -2.15
C ILE A 118 -2.63 -1.47 -2.69
N ASP A 119 -2.98 -2.00 -3.86
CA ASP A 119 -2.15 -2.95 -4.57
C ASP A 119 -2.36 -2.88 -6.09
N ASN A 120 -1.45 -3.54 -6.81
CA ASN A 120 -1.48 -3.70 -8.26
C ASN A 120 -1.73 -5.16 -8.64
N ARG A 121 -2.79 -5.76 -8.10
CA ARG A 121 -3.20 -7.10 -8.52
C ARG A 121 -3.56 -7.12 -10.01
N PRO A 122 -3.60 -8.28 -10.66
CA PRO A 122 -4.07 -8.38 -12.03
C PRO A 122 -5.43 -7.71 -12.20
N ARG A 123 -5.62 -7.01 -13.31
CA ARG A 123 -6.82 -6.19 -13.54
C ARG A 123 -8.12 -6.99 -13.44
N GLU A 124 -8.11 -8.25 -13.88
CA GLU A 124 -9.26 -9.17 -13.78
C GLU A 124 -9.59 -9.56 -12.34
N GLU A 125 -8.70 -9.29 -11.39
CA GLU A 125 -8.88 -9.51 -9.95
C GLU A 125 -9.14 -8.22 -9.19
N SER A 126 -9.49 -7.12 -9.88
CA SER A 126 -9.71 -5.82 -9.26
C SER A 126 -10.79 -5.88 -8.19
N PHE A 127 -10.48 -5.37 -6.99
CA PHE A 127 -11.44 -5.29 -5.88
C PHE A 127 -11.34 -3.94 -5.18
N ILE A 128 -12.50 -3.43 -4.77
CA ILE A 128 -12.62 -2.31 -3.84
C ILE A 128 -13.42 -2.81 -2.64
N TRP A 129 -12.87 -2.68 -1.44
CA TRP A 129 -13.51 -3.20 -0.24
C TRP A 129 -13.32 -2.28 0.96
N LYS A 130 -14.14 -2.51 1.99
CA LYS A 130 -14.03 -1.90 3.31
C LYS A 130 -13.97 -3.01 4.36
N PHE A 131 -13.10 -2.86 5.35
CA PHE A 131 -12.97 -3.80 6.45
C PHE A 131 -13.63 -3.21 7.70
N VAL A 132 -14.78 -3.74 8.11
CA VAL A 132 -15.57 -3.23 9.22
C VAL A 132 -16.00 -4.40 10.11
N ASN A 133 -15.85 -4.26 11.43
CA ASN A 133 -16.27 -5.26 12.42
C ASN A 133 -15.73 -6.66 12.13
N GLY A 134 -14.47 -6.75 11.69
CA GLY A 134 -13.82 -8.02 11.39
C GLY A 134 -14.27 -8.67 10.09
N LYS A 135 -15.01 -7.97 9.24
CA LYS A 135 -15.53 -8.49 7.97
C LYS A 135 -15.12 -7.62 6.79
N TYR A 136 -14.87 -8.27 5.66
CA TYR A 136 -14.68 -7.59 4.38
C TYR A 136 -16.03 -7.32 3.73
N ASP A 137 -16.22 -6.08 3.31
CA ASP A 137 -17.38 -5.63 2.55
C ASP A 137 -16.88 -5.18 1.18
N TYR A 138 -17.27 -5.87 0.12
CA TYR A 138 -16.78 -5.63 -1.24
C TYR A 138 -17.75 -4.73 -2.00
N PHE A 139 -17.25 -3.59 -2.49
CA PHE A 139 -18.07 -2.62 -3.22
C PHE A 139 -18.02 -2.84 -4.72
N LEU A 140 -16.88 -3.31 -5.21
CA LEU A 140 -16.62 -3.53 -6.64
C LEU A 140 -15.68 -4.71 -6.82
N SER A 141 -15.93 -5.45 -7.84
CA SER A 141 -15.06 -6.56 -8.23
C SER A 141 -14.71 -6.47 -9.71
#